data_cd9cd63dbc44b7dd386f1c509013079f
#
_entry.id   cd9cd63dbc44b7dd386f1c509013079f
#
_cell.length_a   1.000
_cell.length_b   1.000
_cell.length_c   1.000
_cell.angle_alpha   90.00
_cell.angle_beta   90.00
_cell.angle_gamma   90.00
#
_symmetry.space_group_name_H-M   'P 1'
#
loop_
_entity.id
_entity.type
_entity.pdbx_description
1 polymer ?
#
loop_
_entity_poly.entity_id
_entity_poly.type
_entity_poly.pdbx_seq_one_letter_code
_entity_poly.pdbx_strand_id
1 'polypeptide(L)'
;MRKIQWRFAFALIAVDLALVAAVFVNQAGKAESSADVDQVSENIFGVSSMPSVAGILQTSSSWFCPGVPASEKTVTSEIIVANSSDIPVTGKITYLSTDKPAASAVLVVQPFTRSVFDATGGRKSRYVSAIVELDNGGAAVEQRIIHPAGDSVALCANKPSDRWFFADGFTGAESLFNILLTNPFPDSTVVDVSFVTAEGKRDPASLKGIIIEPESVYSLSMGDEGARNEAVLAVSIRASSGRFVAGKLEHFLGRGRLGYSSSLGAPATSRQWWFAGGQKNLDTNEEIVVFNPTDQDKAVSVAFLTGDTDEIFREPLVLTIPAGRVTTLETSSLPAITNGRYGILVTSITDDFVTSVDDSSVEFVVVEQVLTRKVEKSTGTTVTFGTPSGSPSRVWTIPSGVTAIGGSLIIVNATSLASTLKISTVGPAGAVAIEGFETVQLGSAAVLEVKVPPTAGLLQILVESDNEIVVQREITRGHDLVGFSSVPGLPYRSAGITNTQGGK
;
A
#
# COMPACT_ATOMS: atom_id res chain seq x y z
N MET A 1 -30.25 -51.24 -46.74
CA MET A 1 -30.11 -50.45 -45.47
C MET A 1 -28.70 -49.88 -45.16
N ARG A 2 -27.64 -50.24 -45.88
CA ARG A 2 -26.28 -49.77 -45.67
C ARG A 2 -25.90 -48.39 -46.25
N LYS A 3 -26.68 -47.92 -47.29
CA LYS A 3 -26.43 -46.64 -47.99
C LYS A 3 -27.01 -45.40 -47.29
N ILE A 4 -27.90 -45.55 -46.29
CA ILE A 4 -28.53 -44.42 -45.57
C ILE A 4 -27.66 -43.97 -44.39
N GLN A 5 -26.93 -44.87 -43.71
CA GLN A 5 -26.09 -44.54 -42.60
C GLN A 5 -24.88 -43.67 -42.99
N TRP A 6 -24.35 -43.81 -44.20
CA TRP A 6 -23.21 -42.98 -44.65
C TRP A 6 -23.60 -41.54 -44.96
N ARG A 7 -24.84 -41.30 -45.37
CA ARG A 7 -25.31 -39.92 -45.63
C ARG A 7 -25.49 -39.12 -44.35
N PHE A 8 -25.86 -39.71 -43.23
CA PHE A 8 -25.98 -39.07 -41.93
C PHE A 8 -24.59 -38.80 -41.29
N ALA A 9 -23.64 -39.71 -41.50
CA ALA A 9 -22.28 -39.50 -41.01
C ALA A 9 -21.58 -38.32 -41.72
N PHE A 10 -21.74 -38.19 -43.04
CA PHE A 10 -21.20 -37.04 -43.78
C PHE A 10 -21.90 -35.71 -43.42
N ALA A 11 -23.18 -35.73 -43.11
CA ALA A 11 -23.91 -34.54 -42.71
C ALA A 11 -23.49 -34.07 -41.31
N LEU A 12 -23.22 -34.98 -40.38
CA LEU A 12 -22.69 -34.63 -39.05
C LEU A 12 -21.28 -34.06 -39.11
N ILE A 13 -20.38 -34.65 -39.89
CA ILE A 13 -19.01 -34.13 -40.09
C ILE A 13 -19.03 -32.76 -40.78
N ALA A 14 -19.94 -32.52 -41.71
CA ALA A 14 -20.09 -31.21 -42.37
C ALA A 14 -20.62 -30.13 -41.42
N VAL A 15 -21.48 -30.48 -40.47
CA VAL A 15 -21.98 -29.55 -39.42
C VAL A 15 -20.89 -29.24 -38.41
N ASP A 16 -20.08 -30.23 -37.98
CA ASP A 16 -18.97 -30.01 -37.07
C ASP A 16 -17.86 -29.16 -37.72
N LEU A 17 -17.56 -29.38 -39.00
CA LEU A 17 -16.60 -28.53 -39.72
C LEU A 17 -17.11 -27.10 -39.92
N ALA A 18 -18.41 -26.91 -40.15
CA ALA A 18 -19.01 -25.58 -40.24
C ALA A 18 -19.01 -24.84 -38.90
N LEU A 19 -19.23 -25.54 -37.77
CA LEU A 19 -19.15 -24.98 -36.43
C LEU A 19 -17.71 -24.58 -36.06
N VAL A 20 -16.73 -25.43 -36.39
CA VAL A 20 -15.29 -25.09 -36.16
C VAL A 20 -14.87 -23.91 -37.04
N ALA A 21 -15.30 -23.86 -38.31
CA ALA A 21 -15.02 -22.71 -39.18
C ALA A 21 -15.68 -21.41 -38.67
N ALA A 22 -16.91 -21.49 -38.13
CA ALA A 22 -17.58 -20.33 -37.55
C ALA A 22 -16.89 -19.82 -36.30
N VAL A 23 -16.30 -20.70 -35.47
CA VAL A 23 -15.49 -20.32 -34.29
C VAL A 23 -14.20 -19.66 -34.77
N PHE A 24 -13.50 -20.16 -35.77
CA PHE A 24 -12.30 -19.55 -36.34
C PHE A 24 -12.55 -18.21 -37.01
N VAL A 25 -13.66 -18.06 -37.74
CA VAL A 25 -14.05 -16.79 -38.38
C VAL A 25 -14.45 -15.76 -37.32
N ASN A 26 -15.07 -16.18 -36.21
CA ASN A 26 -15.41 -15.29 -35.10
C ASN A 26 -14.17 -14.88 -34.26
N GLN A 27 -13.11 -15.72 -34.25
CA GLN A 27 -11.82 -15.35 -33.66
C GLN A 27 -10.98 -14.46 -34.58
N ALA A 28 -11.04 -14.65 -35.90
CA ALA A 28 -10.33 -13.82 -36.88
C ALA A 28 -10.94 -12.42 -37.05
N GLY A 29 -12.25 -12.25 -36.75
CA GLY A 29 -12.94 -10.97 -36.82
C GLY A 29 -12.76 -10.07 -35.57
N LYS A 30 -12.05 -10.56 -34.56
CA LYS A 30 -11.72 -9.76 -33.33
C LYS A 30 -10.30 -9.20 -33.31
N ALA A 31 -9.60 -9.23 -34.43
CA ALA A 31 -8.23 -8.74 -34.53
C ALA A 31 -8.12 -7.33 -35.12
N GLU A 32 -9.14 -6.48 -34.96
CA GLU A 32 -9.03 -5.05 -35.27
C GLU A 32 -9.76 -4.24 -34.19
N SER A 33 -9.05 -3.92 -33.16
CA SER A 33 -9.08 -2.67 -32.39
C SER A 33 -8.08 -2.75 -31.25
N SER A 34 -6.81 -2.53 -31.54
CA SER A 34 -5.74 -2.40 -30.54
C SER A 34 -5.76 -1.04 -29.83
N ALA A 35 -6.77 -0.19 -30.08
CA ALA A 35 -6.92 1.13 -29.43
C ALA A 35 -7.82 1.09 -28.18
N ASP A 36 -8.60 0.02 -27.96
CA ASP A 36 -9.51 -0.09 -26.81
C ASP A 36 -8.98 -0.98 -25.67
N VAL A 37 -7.89 -1.72 -25.91
CA VAL A 37 -7.35 -2.64 -24.89
C VAL A 37 -6.71 -1.90 -23.74
N ASP A 38 -6.14 -0.71 -23.97
CA ASP A 38 -5.49 0.07 -22.90
C ASP A 38 -6.48 0.80 -21.98
N GLN A 39 -7.68 1.16 -22.47
CA GLN A 39 -8.74 1.71 -21.61
C GLN A 39 -9.50 0.63 -20.84
N VAL A 40 -9.62 -0.57 -21.41
CA VAL A 40 -10.25 -1.73 -20.75
C VAL A 40 -9.38 -2.26 -19.64
N SER A 41 -8.04 -2.20 -19.76
CA SER A 41 -7.12 -2.64 -18.70
C SER A 41 -7.11 -1.72 -17.48
N GLU A 42 -7.38 -0.42 -17.62
CA GLU A 42 -7.54 0.49 -16.47
C GLU A 42 -8.85 0.26 -15.69
N ASN A 43 -9.87 -0.30 -16.32
CA ASN A 43 -11.15 -0.62 -15.68
C ASN A 43 -11.25 -2.07 -15.17
N ILE A 44 -10.42 -2.98 -15.66
CA ILE A 44 -10.44 -4.41 -15.28
C ILE A 44 -9.77 -4.66 -13.93
N PHE A 45 -8.72 -3.91 -13.60
CA PHE A 45 -8.11 -3.95 -12.26
C PHE A 45 -8.66 -2.77 -11.47
N GLY A 46 -9.73 -3.04 -10.74
CA GLY A 46 -10.41 -2.05 -9.91
C GLY A 46 -9.42 -1.08 -9.28
N VAL A 47 -9.79 0.17 -9.17
CA VAL A 47 -9.02 1.33 -8.70
C VAL A 47 -7.85 0.88 -7.85
N SER A 48 -6.61 0.98 -8.36
CA SER A 48 -5.42 0.67 -7.59
C SER A 48 -5.56 1.37 -6.24
N SER A 49 -5.73 0.59 -5.19
CA SER A 49 -5.94 1.10 -3.84
C SER A 49 -4.63 1.62 -3.22
N MET A 50 -3.50 1.40 -3.91
CA MET A 50 -2.19 1.86 -3.48
C MET A 50 -1.81 3.17 -4.18
N PRO A 51 -1.26 4.15 -3.44
CA PRO A 51 -0.66 5.33 -4.04
C PRO A 51 0.45 4.96 -5.02
N SER A 52 0.53 5.69 -6.12
CA SER A 52 1.51 5.45 -7.19
C SER A 52 1.97 6.75 -7.84
N VAL A 53 3.17 6.74 -8.40
CA VAL A 53 3.72 7.88 -9.13
C VAL A 53 3.11 7.93 -10.52
N ALA A 54 2.55 9.08 -10.87
CA ALA A 54 2.05 9.35 -12.21
C ALA A 54 3.23 9.47 -13.20
N GLY A 55 3.06 8.95 -14.42
CA GLY A 55 4.08 9.11 -15.47
C GLY A 55 4.39 10.59 -15.78
N ILE A 56 5.60 10.87 -16.27
CA ILE A 56 6.07 12.23 -16.55
C ILE A 56 5.21 12.97 -17.60
N LEU A 57 4.48 12.25 -18.43
CA LEU A 57 3.57 12.81 -19.44
C LEU A 57 2.21 13.23 -18.87
N GLN A 58 1.92 12.93 -17.61
CA GLN A 58 0.70 13.39 -16.96
C GLN A 58 0.79 14.89 -16.71
N THR A 59 -0.31 15.58 -16.97
CA THR A 59 -0.39 17.07 -16.87
C THR A 59 -0.65 17.54 -15.44
N SER A 60 -0.95 16.66 -14.50
CA SER A 60 -1.11 17.00 -13.09
C SER A 60 -1.09 15.73 -12.22
N SER A 61 -0.76 15.89 -10.95
CA SER A 61 -0.93 14.85 -9.94
C SER A 61 -1.34 15.45 -8.59
N SER A 62 -2.15 14.74 -7.84
CA SER A 62 -2.60 15.16 -6.51
C SER A 62 -2.26 14.10 -5.47
N TRP A 63 -1.88 14.58 -4.28
CA TRP A 63 -1.48 13.75 -3.17
C TRP A 63 -2.15 14.25 -1.89
N PHE A 64 -2.78 13.36 -1.16
CA PHE A 64 -3.52 13.63 0.05
C PHE A 64 -2.85 12.88 1.21
N CYS A 65 -2.19 13.60 2.09
CA CYS A 65 -1.43 12.99 3.18
C CYS A 65 -2.32 12.68 4.39
N PRO A 66 -2.01 11.62 5.15
CA PRO A 66 -2.90 11.12 6.21
C PRO A 66 -3.04 12.04 7.42
N GLY A 67 -2.13 13.01 7.57
CA GLY A 67 -2.17 13.99 8.64
C GLY A 67 -1.13 13.75 9.76
N VAL A 68 -0.86 14.81 10.51
CA VAL A 68 0.19 14.86 11.55
C VAL A 68 -0.32 15.57 12.80
N PRO A 69 0.24 15.27 14.00
CA PRO A 69 0.03 16.10 15.18
C PRO A 69 0.75 17.44 15.00
N ALA A 70 0.09 18.55 15.34
CA ALA A 70 0.64 19.90 15.17
C ALA A 70 0.66 20.73 16.45
N SER A 71 0.18 20.19 17.57
CA SER A 71 0.24 20.84 18.89
C SER A 71 1.36 20.32 19.77
N GLU A 72 2.01 19.22 19.40
CA GLU A 72 3.05 18.56 20.18
C GLU A 72 4.42 19.20 19.92
N LYS A 73 4.99 19.87 20.92
CA LYS A 73 6.25 20.62 20.78
C LYS A 73 7.48 19.76 20.46
N THR A 74 7.44 18.49 20.81
CA THR A 74 8.55 17.54 20.64
C THR A 74 8.45 16.75 19.33
N VAL A 75 7.41 16.99 18.55
CA VAL A 75 7.16 16.31 17.28
C VAL A 75 7.46 17.26 16.13
N THR A 76 8.23 16.80 15.16
CA THR A 76 8.47 17.47 13.89
C THR A 76 7.85 16.64 12.76
N SER A 77 7.20 17.28 11.81
CA SER A 77 6.54 16.57 10.72
C SER A 77 6.87 17.21 9.37
N GLU A 78 7.07 16.38 8.38
CA GLU A 78 7.59 16.76 7.08
C GLU A 78 6.69 16.23 5.95
N ILE A 79 6.49 17.03 4.91
CA ILE A 79 6.05 16.58 3.58
C ILE A 79 7.27 16.57 2.68
N ILE A 80 7.54 15.42 2.10
CA ILE A 80 8.68 15.20 1.22
C ILE A 80 8.17 15.04 -0.18
N VAL A 81 8.61 15.92 -1.08
CA VAL A 81 8.30 15.88 -2.52
C VAL A 81 9.59 15.59 -3.27
N ALA A 82 9.64 14.44 -3.93
CA ALA A 82 10.81 14.00 -4.69
C ALA A 82 10.50 14.01 -6.19
N ASN A 83 11.29 14.75 -6.95
CA ASN A 83 11.17 14.88 -8.39
C ASN A 83 12.19 13.98 -9.08
N SER A 84 11.72 12.95 -9.79
CA SER A 84 12.58 12.05 -10.58
C SER A 84 12.73 12.48 -12.04
N SER A 85 12.11 13.59 -12.45
CA SER A 85 12.15 14.08 -13.82
C SER A 85 13.27 15.09 -14.05
N ASP A 86 13.58 15.33 -15.30
CA ASP A 86 14.58 16.30 -15.79
C ASP A 86 14.03 17.72 -15.90
N ILE A 87 12.77 17.96 -15.54
CA ILE A 87 12.13 19.27 -15.52
C ILE A 87 11.72 19.64 -14.08
N PRO A 88 11.67 20.95 -13.74
CA PRO A 88 11.13 21.38 -12.47
C PRO A 88 9.65 21.01 -12.33
N VAL A 89 9.27 20.56 -11.13
CA VAL A 89 7.87 20.32 -10.77
C VAL A 89 7.39 21.49 -9.93
N THR A 90 6.32 22.14 -10.41
CA THR A 90 5.64 23.24 -9.69
C THR A 90 4.31 22.76 -9.12
N GLY A 91 3.75 23.52 -8.20
CA GLY A 91 2.46 23.20 -7.61
C GLY A 91 2.19 23.98 -6.34
N LYS A 92 1.29 23.45 -5.52
CA LYS A 92 0.94 24.03 -4.22
C LYS A 92 0.75 22.96 -3.14
N ILE A 93 1.02 23.35 -1.89
CA ILE A 93 0.63 22.57 -0.70
C ILE A 93 -0.50 23.33 -0.02
N THR A 94 -1.61 22.65 0.22
CA THR A 94 -2.73 23.17 1.01
C THR A 94 -2.78 22.42 2.35
N TYR A 95 -2.81 23.18 3.43
CA TYR A 95 -2.84 22.66 4.81
C TYR A 95 -4.25 22.79 5.37
N LEU A 96 -4.85 21.67 5.70
CA LEU A 96 -6.14 21.56 6.37
C LEU A 96 -5.93 21.25 7.84
N SER A 97 -6.78 21.76 8.71
CA SER A 97 -6.62 21.56 10.17
C SER A 97 -7.96 21.36 10.87
N THR A 98 -7.90 20.91 12.13
CA THR A 98 -9.09 20.61 12.94
C THR A 98 -9.86 21.87 13.37
N ASP A 99 -9.23 23.03 13.39
CA ASP A 99 -9.80 24.24 14.03
C ASP A 99 -9.48 25.56 13.31
N LYS A 100 -8.88 25.50 12.12
CA LYS A 100 -8.49 26.71 11.38
C LYS A 100 -8.80 26.58 9.88
N PRO A 101 -9.09 27.69 9.21
CA PRO A 101 -9.31 27.71 7.77
C PRO A 101 -8.09 27.15 7.00
N ALA A 102 -8.32 26.62 5.81
CA ALA A 102 -7.27 26.16 4.92
C ALA A 102 -6.24 27.26 4.61
N ALA A 103 -4.99 26.88 4.40
CA ALA A 103 -3.95 27.80 3.92
C ALA A 103 -3.07 27.09 2.90
N SER A 104 -2.59 27.81 1.89
CA SER A 104 -1.80 27.24 0.83
C SER A 104 -0.45 27.95 0.66
N ALA A 105 0.55 27.20 0.22
CA ALA A 105 1.87 27.70 -0.15
C ALA A 105 2.27 27.13 -1.52
N VAL A 106 2.92 27.94 -2.34
CA VAL A 106 3.48 27.49 -3.63
C VAL A 106 4.72 26.65 -3.37
N LEU A 107 4.89 25.60 -4.17
CA LEU A 107 6.09 24.77 -4.14
C LEU A 107 6.76 24.69 -5.52
N VAL A 108 8.08 24.55 -5.50
CA VAL A 108 8.91 24.24 -6.68
C VAL A 108 9.94 23.21 -6.27
N VAL A 109 10.04 22.11 -7.00
CA VAL A 109 11.05 21.07 -6.79
C VAL A 109 11.89 20.95 -8.05
N GLN A 110 13.20 21.20 -7.92
CA GLN A 110 14.13 21.17 -9.03
C GLN A 110 14.29 19.75 -9.62
N PRO A 111 14.77 19.62 -10.87
CA PRO A 111 15.03 18.33 -11.49
C PRO A 111 15.92 17.43 -10.62
N PHE A 112 15.56 16.16 -10.52
CA PHE A 112 16.33 15.14 -9.81
C PHE A 112 16.66 15.50 -8.36
N THR A 113 15.81 16.29 -7.72
CA THR A 113 15.97 16.67 -6.31
C THR A 113 14.73 16.32 -5.48
N ARG A 114 14.86 16.46 -4.19
CA ARG A 114 13.72 16.46 -3.27
C ARG A 114 13.66 17.76 -2.48
N SER A 115 12.47 18.16 -2.13
CA SER A 115 12.21 19.26 -1.21
C SER A 115 11.46 18.78 0.00
N VAL A 116 11.77 19.34 1.16
CA VAL A 116 11.15 19.03 2.45
C VAL A 116 10.41 20.27 2.93
N PHE A 117 9.13 20.09 3.27
CA PHE A 117 8.25 21.14 3.75
C PHE A 117 7.74 20.80 5.13
N ASP A 118 7.54 21.78 6.00
CA ASP A 118 6.86 21.59 7.27
C ASP A 118 5.42 21.10 7.02
N ALA A 119 5.10 19.87 7.46
CA ALA A 119 3.79 19.27 7.26
C ALA A 119 2.66 20.01 7.98
N THR A 120 2.99 20.86 8.97
CA THR A 120 2.01 21.68 9.67
C THR A 120 1.74 23.02 8.98
N GLY A 121 2.63 23.44 8.06
CA GLY A 121 2.60 24.80 7.49
C GLY A 121 2.68 25.89 8.53
N GLY A 122 3.33 25.63 9.69
CA GLY A 122 3.42 26.53 10.84
C GLY A 122 2.12 26.69 11.63
N ARG A 123 1.11 25.84 11.38
CA ARG A 123 -0.21 25.91 12.04
C ARG A 123 -0.12 25.30 13.44
N LYS A 124 -0.69 26.00 14.42
CA LYS A 124 -0.88 25.49 15.78
C LYS A 124 -2.32 25.00 15.91
N SER A 125 -2.55 23.78 15.50
CA SER A 125 -3.80 23.06 15.56
C SER A 125 -3.57 21.69 16.21
N ARG A 126 -4.61 20.98 16.59
CA ARG A 126 -4.43 19.63 17.15
C ARG A 126 -3.82 18.70 16.10
N TYR A 127 -4.39 18.70 14.90
CA TYR A 127 -3.90 17.94 13.76
C TYR A 127 -3.96 18.77 12.48
N VAL A 128 -3.05 18.47 11.57
CA VAL A 128 -2.98 19.08 10.24
C VAL A 128 -2.78 17.99 9.21
N SER A 129 -3.48 18.07 8.08
CA SER A 129 -3.29 17.24 6.89
C SER A 129 -2.86 18.12 5.72
N ALA A 130 -2.00 17.62 4.85
CA ALA A 130 -1.52 18.34 3.69
C ALA A 130 -2.06 17.71 2.40
N ILE A 131 -2.48 18.58 1.47
CA ILE A 131 -2.79 18.23 0.09
C ILE A 131 -1.69 18.84 -0.77
N VAL A 132 -1.05 18.03 -1.61
CA VAL A 132 -0.03 18.46 -2.55
C VAL A 132 -0.58 18.29 -3.97
N GLU A 133 -0.74 19.39 -4.68
CA GLU A 133 -1.20 19.42 -6.06
C GLU A 133 -0.03 19.88 -6.93
N LEU A 134 0.35 19.05 -7.89
CA LEU A 134 1.50 19.25 -8.78
C LEU A 134 1.00 19.45 -10.21
N ASP A 135 1.65 20.34 -10.93
CA ASP A 135 1.29 20.73 -12.31
C ASP A 135 1.74 19.69 -13.36
N ASN A 136 2.42 18.62 -12.95
CA ASN A 136 2.83 17.51 -13.81
C ASN A 136 3.00 16.20 -13.00
N GLY A 137 3.29 15.10 -13.70
CA GLY A 137 3.69 13.82 -13.12
C GLY A 137 5.19 13.76 -12.83
N GLY A 138 5.69 12.55 -12.54
CA GLY A 138 7.12 12.29 -12.30
C GLY A 138 7.61 12.61 -10.89
N ALA A 139 6.76 13.15 -10.02
CA ALA A 139 7.10 13.39 -8.63
C ALA A 139 6.31 12.48 -7.67
N ALA A 140 6.93 12.14 -6.57
CA ALA A 140 6.39 11.32 -5.50
C ALA A 140 6.30 12.12 -4.20
N VAL A 141 5.24 11.88 -3.42
CA VAL A 141 4.99 12.59 -2.15
C VAL A 141 4.79 11.59 -1.03
N GLU A 142 5.42 11.86 0.10
CA GLU A 142 5.20 11.13 1.35
C GLU A 142 5.27 12.05 2.56
N GLN A 143 4.72 11.58 3.66
CA GLN A 143 4.71 12.27 4.95
C GLN A 143 5.64 11.56 5.93
N ARG A 144 6.42 12.32 6.69
CA ARG A 144 7.25 11.82 7.78
C ARG A 144 6.90 12.51 9.08
N ILE A 145 6.86 11.74 10.17
CA ILE A 145 6.72 12.23 11.53
C ILE A 145 7.97 11.81 12.29
N ILE A 146 8.65 12.78 12.90
CA ILE A 146 9.79 12.59 13.79
C ILE A 146 9.26 12.76 15.21
N HIS A 147 9.06 11.64 15.89
CA HIS A 147 8.45 11.58 17.22
C HIS A 147 9.46 11.04 18.24
N PRO A 148 9.46 11.51 19.52
CA PRO A 148 10.35 10.98 20.55
C PRO A 148 10.29 9.46 20.73
N ALA A 149 9.13 8.85 20.49
CA ALA A 149 8.97 7.40 20.50
C ALA A 149 9.43 6.71 19.21
N GLY A 150 9.86 7.43 18.19
CA GLY A 150 10.42 6.91 16.92
C GLY A 150 9.82 7.57 15.69
N ASP A 151 10.62 7.61 14.64
CA ASP A 151 10.21 8.16 13.35
C ASP A 151 9.21 7.24 12.65
N SER A 152 8.26 7.83 11.94
CA SER A 152 7.32 7.09 11.10
C SER A 152 7.14 7.79 9.76
N VAL A 153 7.01 7.00 8.70
CA VAL A 153 6.69 7.50 7.36
C VAL A 153 5.38 6.89 6.91
N ALA A 154 4.55 7.70 6.26
CA ALA A 154 3.29 7.28 5.67
C ALA A 154 3.21 7.72 4.20
N LEU A 155 2.60 6.90 3.37
CA LEU A 155 2.26 7.26 2.00
C LEU A 155 1.12 8.29 1.99
N CYS A 156 1.11 9.18 0.99
CA CYS A 156 -0.03 10.05 0.71
C CYS A 156 -0.89 9.42 -0.40
N ALA A 157 -2.21 9.44 -0.25
CA ALA A 157 -3.14 8.90 -1.25
C ALA A 157 -3.16 9.76 -2.51
N ASN A 158 -3.39 9.14 -3.67
CA ASN A 158 -3.60 9.90 -4.91
C ASN A 158 -5.05 10.37 -5.08
N LYS A 159 -5.99 9.74 -4.38
CA LYS A 159 -7.43 10.03 -4.52
C LYS A 159 -8.13 9.90 -3.17
N PRO A 160 -9.07 10.79 -2.85
CA PRO A 160 -10.04 10.56 -1.78
C PRO A 160 -11.00 9.43 -2.15
N SER A 161 -11.47 8.68 -1.14
CA SER A 161 -12.40 7.56 -1.29
C SER A 161 -13.67 7.78 -0.47
N ASP A 162 -14.72 7.06 -0.81
CA ASP A 162 -15.97 6.97 -0.03
C ASP A 162 -15.86 5.92 1.10
N ARG A 163 -14.78 5.16 1.16
CA ARG A 163 -14.53 4.15 2.18
C ARG A 163 -13.04 4.02 2.51
N TRP A 164 -12.75 3.67 3.77
CA TRP A 164 -11.41 3.40 4.26
C TRP A 164 -11.44 2.30 5.32
N PHE A 165 -10.38 1.50 5.36
CA PHE A 165 -10.25 0.38 6.27
C PHE A 165 -8.87 0.38 6.93
N PHE A 166 -8.83 -0.09 8.18
CA PHE A 166 -7.64 -0.40 8.95
C PHE A 166 -7.82 -1.79 9.55
N ALA A 167 -6.89 -2.70 9.31
CA ALA A 167 -6.98 -4.05 9.84
C ALA A 167 -6.42 -4.14 11.25
N ASP A 168 -5.35 -3.39 11.57
CA ASP A 168 -4.74 -3.32 12.89
C ASP A 168 -4.95 -1.95 13.53
N GLY A 169 -5.22 -1.96 14.80
CA GLY A 169 -5.24 -0.87 15.75
C GLY A 169 -5.06 -1.43 17.14
N PHE A 170 -4.47 -0.64 18.03
CA PHE A 170 -4.11 -1.09 19.37
C PHE A 170 -4.35 0.00 20.41
N THR A 171 -5.09 -0.34 21.46
CA THR A 171 -5.38 0.58 22.59
C THR A 171 -5.01 -0.03 23.94
N GLY A 172 -4.26 -1.14 23.93
CA GLY A 172 -3.78 -1.81 25.14
C GLY A 172 -2.77 -0.95 25.91
N ALA A 173 -2.78 -1.04 27.24
CA ALA A 173 -1.88 -0.31 28.15
C ALA A 173 -1.88 1.21 27.90
N GLU A 174 -3.05 1.83 27.79
CA GLU A 174 -3.21 3.28 27.54
C GLU A 174 -2.60 3.77 26.21
N SER A 175 -2.31 2.85 25.27
CA SER A 175 -1.86 3.21 23.94
C SER A 175 -2.90 4.04 23.22
N LEU A 176 -2.43 5.00 22.41
CA LEU A 176 -3.30 5.92 21.67
C LEU A 176 -3.47 5.41 20.24
N PHE A 177 -4.71 5.30 19.81
CA PHE A 177 -5.08 5.03 18.44
C PHE A 177 -6.03 6.12 17.96
N ASN A 178 -5.51 7.03 17.13
CA ASN A 178 -6.24 8.14 16.56
C ASN A 178 -6.44 7.95 15.06
N ILE A 179 -7.64 8.16 14.57
CA ILE A 179 -7.98 8.19 13.15
C ILE A 179 -8.18 9.66 12.76
N LEU A 180 -7.55 10.07 11.67
CA LEU A 180 -7.70 11.39 11.08
C LEU A 180 -8.49 11.27 9.79
N LEU A 181 -9.60 12.00 9.70
CA LEU A 181 -10.48 12.06 8.53
C LEU A 181 -10.34 13.43 7.90
N THR A 182 -9.80 13.48 6.70
CA THR A 182 -9.55 14.73 5.96
C THR A 182 -10.56 14.88 4.85
N ASN A 183 -11.36 15.94 4.92
CA ASN A 183 -12.24 16.36 3.82
C ASN A 183 -11.54 17.44 2.98
N PRO A 184 -11.10 17.13 1.75
CA PRO A 184 -10.42 18.10 0.89
C PRO A 184 -11.37 18.98 0.06
N PHE A 185 -12.69 18.83 0.21
CA PHE A 185 -13.70 19.45 -0.64
C PHE A 185 -14.39 20.63 0.04
N PRO A 186 -14.99 21.53 -0.77
CA PRO A 186 -15.75 22.67 -0.25
C PRO A 186 -17.12 22.30 0.35
N ASP A 187 -17.57 21.07 0.15
CA ASP A 187 -18.81 20.54 0.71
C ASP A 187 -18.51 19.60 1.89
N SER A 188 -19.41 19.54 2.87
CA SER A 188 -19.26 18.61 4.00
C SER A 188 -19.35 17.16 3.55
N THR A 189 -18.58 16.32 4.20
CA THR A 189 -18.64 14.86 4.04
C THR A 189 -19.27 14.24 5.27
N VAL A 190 -20.17 13.28 5.08
CA VAL A 190 -20.84 12.56 6.18
C VAL A 190 -20.41 11.12 6.19
N VAL A 191 -19.89 10.64 7.33
CA VAL A 191 -19.35 9.30 7.46
C VAL A 191 -19.94 8.51 8.62
N ASP A 192 -19.98 7.20 8.44
CA ASP A 192 -20.25 6.21 9.47
C ASP A 192 -18.94 5.45 9.78
N VAL A 193 -18.64 5.27 11.06
CA VAL A 193 -17.52 4.48 11.52
C VAL A 193 -18.05 3.27 12.28
N SER A 194 -17.48 2.10 11.98
CA SER A 194 -17.69 0.87 12.73
C SER A 194 -16.33 0.24 13.04
N PHE A 195 -16.24 -0.50 14.12
CA PHE A 195 -15.00 -1.17 14.48
C PHE A 195 -15.25 -2.59 14.98
N VAL A 196 -14.20 -3.40 14.92
CA VAL A 196 -14.20 -4.80 15.29
C VAL A 196 -13.07 -5.04 16.27
N THR A 197 -13.39 -5.66 17.41
CA THR A 197 -12.43 -6.10 18.43
C THR A 197 -12.34 -7.62 18.43
N ALA A 198 -11.51 -8.19 19.27
CA ALA A 198 -11.49 -9.65 19.49
C ALA A 198 -12.87 -10.22 19.87
N GLU A 199 -13.67 -9.44 20.59
CA GLU A 199 -15.03 -9.85 20.99
C GLU A 199 -16.06 -9.77 19.86
N GLY A 200 -15.86 -8.90 18.87
CA GLY A 200 -16.72 -8.74 17.71
C GLY A 200 -16.94 -7.31 17.24
N LYS A 201 -17.88 -7.18 16.32
CA LYS A 201 -18.24 -5.89 15.71
C LYS A 201 -18.97 -5.00 16.71
N ARG A 202 -18.62 -3.72 16.70
CA ARG A 202 -19.28 -2.65 17.45
C ARG A 202 -19.64 -1.50 16.51
N ASP A 203 -20.89 -1.07 16.59
CA ASP A 203 -21.48 0.02 15.79
C ASP A 203 -22.11 1.09 16.72
N PRO A 204 -21.31 1.87 17.47
CA PRO A 204 -21.85 2.88 18.37
C PRO A 204 -22.65 3.94 17.63
N ALA A 205 -23.77 4.38 18.21
CA ALA A 205 -24.60 5.45 17.61
C ALA A 205 -23.85 6.78 17.50
N SER A 206 -22.88 7.05 18.39
CA SER A 206 -22.02 8.23 18.35
C SER A 206 -21.13 8.29 17.11
N LEU A 207 -20.87 7.16 16.49
CA LEU A 207 -20.02 7.03 15.30
C LEU A 207 -20.84 6.96 13.99
N LYS A 208 -22.12 7.32 14.01
CA LYS A 208 -22.99 7.40 12.84
C LYS A 208 -23.30 8.85 12.48
N GLY A 209 -23.26 9.14 11.19
CA GLY A 209 -23.58 10.47 10.67
C GLY A 209 -22.58 11.56 11.11
N ILE A 210 -21.32 11.22 11.30
CA ILE A 210 -20.26 12.18 11.64
C ILE A 210 -20.07 13.13 10.46
N ILE A 211 -20.21 14.43 10.72
CA ILE A 211 -19.99 15.47 9.72
C ILE A 211 -18.52 15.91 9.78
N ILE A 212 -17.84 15.79 8.65
CA ILE A 212 -16.51 16.36 8.43
C ILE A 212 -16.72 17.66 7.65
N GLU A 213 -16.43 18.78 8.31
CA GLU A 213 -16.62 20.10 7.73
C GLU A 213 -15.81 20.28 6.43
N PRO A 214 -16.20 21.23 5.56
CA PRO A 214 -15.44 21.55 4.36
C PRO A 214 -13.98 21.90 4.66
N GLU A 215 -13.05 21.42 3.81
CA GLU A 215 -11.62 21.73 3.88
C GLU A 215 -11.04 21.61 5.29
N SER A 216 -11.38 20.52 6.01
CA SER A 216 -11.01 20.32 7.40
C SER A 216 -10.52 18.92 7.71
N VAL A 217 -10.01 18.76 8.92
CA VAL A 217 -9.60 17.48 9.50
C VAL A 217 -10.47 17.19 10.72
N TYR A 218 -11.08 16.02 10.76
CA TYR A 218 -11.78 15.50 11.94
C TYR A 218 -10.93 14.38 12.56
N SER A 219 -10.81 14.36 13.90
CA SER A 219 -10.01 13.35 14.59
C SER A 219 -10.87 12.51 15.53
N LEU A 220 -10.70 11.20 15.48
CA LEU A 220 -11.31 10.22 16.36
C LEU A 220 -10.25 9.58 17.24
N SER A 221 -10.43 9.60 18.55
CA SER A 221 -9.67 8.79 19.51
C SER A 221 -10.45 7.51 19.77
N MET A 222 -10.02 6.40 19.24
CA MET A 222 -10.78 5.15 19.30
C MET A 222 -10.94 4.63 20.74
N GLY A 223 -9.97 4.92 21.61
CA GLY A 223 -10.09 4.63 23.05
C GLY A 223 -11.25 5.37 23.73
N ASP A 224 -11.53 6.60 23.32
CA ASP A 224 -12.65 7.42 23.84
C ASP A 224 -13.99 6.98 23.23
N GLU A 225 -13.98 6.40 22.04
CA GLU A 225 -15.16 5.89 21.34
C GLU A 225 -15.54 4.43 21.75
N GLY A 226 -15.01 3.96 22.87
CA GLY A 226 -15.38 2.68 23.46
C GLY A 226 -14.50 1.51 23.09
N ALA A 227 -13.38 1.73 22.40
CA ALA A 227 -12.38 0.71 22.08
C ALA A 227 -11.18 0.80 23.04
N ARG A 228 -11.42 0.74 24.35
CA ARG A 228 -10.34 0.81 25.36
C ARG A 228 -9.75 -0.56 25.61
N ASN A 229 -8.41 -0.56 25.75
CA ASN A 229 -7.65 -1.75 26.18
C ASN A 229 -7.78 -2.95 25.24
N GLU A 230 -8.02 -2.70 23.96
CA GLU A 230 -8.10 -3.71 22.92
C GLU A 230 -6.71 -4.10 22.41
N ALA A 231 -6.48 -5.40 22.29
CA ALA A 231 -5.23 -5.95 21.75
C ALA A 231 -5.21 -5.93 20.21
N VAL A 232 -6.37 -5.92 19.58
CA VAL A 232 -6.56 -5.78 18.15
C VAL A 232 -7.86 -5.03 17.88
N LEU A 233 -7.81 -4.10 16.93
CA LEU A 233 -8.93 -3.26 16.57
C LEU A 233 -8.93 -2.98 15.07
N ALA A 234 -9.87 -3.58 14.34
CA ALA A 234 -10.08 -3.22 12.94
C ALA A 234 -11.15 -2.14 12.81
N VAL A 235 -10.98 -1.24 11.84
CA VAL A 235 -11.92 -0.12 11.64
C VAL A 235 -12.36 -0.05 10.19
N SER A 236 -13.64 0.19 9.98
CA SER A 236 -14.28 0.44 8.69
C SER A 236 -15.00 1.78 8.72
N ILE A 237 -14.72 2.64 7.75
CA ILE A 237 -15.29 3.98 7.64
C ILE A 237 -15.91 4.09 6.25
N ARG A 238 -17.16 4.50 6.19
CA ARG A 238 -17.90 4.65 4.95
C ARG A 238 -18.58 6.02 4.91
N ALA A 239 -18.40 6.75 3.82
CA ALA A 239 -19.18 7.97 3.58
C ALA A 239 -20.57 7.62 3.08
N SER A 240 -21.59 8.23 3.69
CA SER A 240 -22.95 8.27 3.15
C SER A 240 -23.11 9.43 2.16
N SER A 241 -22.23 10.43 2.25
CA SER A 241 -22.14 11.56 1.31
C SER A 241 -20.71 12.08 1.26
N GLY A 242 -20.22 12.39 0.06
CA GLY A 242 -18.89 12.94 -0.16
C GLY A 242 -17.79 11.87 -0.25
N ARG A 243 -16.53 12.32 -0.19
CA ARG A 243 -15.32 11.52 -0.16
C ARG A 243 -14.30 12.16 0.79
N PHE A 244 -13.40 11.36 1.32
CA PHE A 244 -12.42 11.82 2.30
C PHE A 244 -11.14 11.00 2.20
N VAL A 245 -10.13 11.38 2.96
CA VAL A 245 -8.91 10.59 3.16
C VAL A 245 -8.83 10.22 4.64
N ALA A 246 -8.45 8.97 4.93
CA ALA A 246 -8.26 8.50 6.29
C ALA A 246 -6.82 8.04 6.54
N GLY A 247 -6.26 8.51 7.63
CA GLY A 247 -5.00 8.04 8.18
C GLY A 247 -5.13 7.65 9.64
N LYS A 248 -4.18 6.87 10.14
CA LYS A 248 -4.07 6.53 11.56
C LYS A 248 -2.75 6.98 12.16
N LEU A 249 -2.81 7.32 13.44
CA LEU A 249 -1.66 7.60 14.29
C LEU A 249 -1.76 6.69 15.51
N GLU A 250 -0.70 5.94 15.78
CA GLU A 250 -0.63 5.02 16.91
C GLU A 250 0.58 5.33 17.78
N HIS A 251 0.37 5.51 19.07
CA HIS A 251 1.43 5.61 20.06
C HIS A 251 1.32 4.42 21.00
N PHE A 252 2.21 3.44 20.81
CA PHE A 252 2.24 2.20 21.57
C PHE A 252 2.96 2.41 22.89
N LEU A 253 2.31 2.09 24.02
CA LEU A 253 2.79 2.39 25.38
C LEU A 253 3.01 1.15 26.25
N GLY A 254 2.77 -0.07 25.72
CA GLY A 254 2.96 -1.30 26.50
C GLY A 254 2.34 -2.54 25.90
N ARG A 255 2.20 -3.59 26.72
CA ARG A 255 1.70 -4.94 26.32
C ARG A 255 2.44 -5.53 25.12
N GLY A 256 3.76 -5.38 25.09
CA GLY A 256 4.59 -5.92 24.02
C GLY A 256 4.77 -5.00 22.83
N ARG A 257 3.98 -3.94 22.68
CA ARG A 257 4.12 -2.94 21.62
C ARG A 257 4.59 -1.59 22.21
N LEU A 258 5.63 -1.01 21.62
CA LEU A 258 6.16 0.31 22.00
C LEU A 258 6.55 1.06 20.71
N GLY A 259 6.50 2.41 20.75
CA GLY A 259 6.89 3.24 19.62
C GLY A 259 5.75 4.05 19.04
N TYR A 260 6.01 4.65 17.88
CA TYR A 260 5.05 5.49 17.18
C TYR A 260 4.91 5.04 15.72
N SER A 261 3.69 4.94 15.23
CA SER A 261 3.38 4.55 13.86
C SER A 261 2.33 5.47 13.25
N SER A 262 2.51 5.80 11.99
CA SER A 262 1.55 6.54 11.17
C SER A 262 1.36 5.80 9.87
N SER A 263 0.14 5.64 9.41
CA SER A 263 -0.15 5.04 8.11
C SER A 263 -1.41 5.60 7.47
N LEU A 264 -1.46 5.46 6.14
CA LEU A 264 -2.67 5.64 5.36
C LEU A 264 -3.58 4.42 5.55
N GLY A 265 -4.90 4.60 5.52
CA GLY A 265 -5.85 3.49 5.46
C GLY A 265 -5.90 2.83 4.07
N ALA A 266 -6.48 1.65 3.98
CA ALA A 266 -6.82 1.02 2.71
C ALA A 266 -8.13 1.59 2.16
N PRO A 267 -8.15 2.19 0.96
CA PRO A 267 -9.40 2.74 0.39
C PRO A 267 -10.33 1.67 -0.19
N ALA A 268 -9.87 0.43 -0.25
CA ALA A 268 -10.63 -0.72 -0.73
C ALA A 268 -10.09 -2.02 -0.13
N THR A 269 -10.91 -3.06 -0.14
CA THR A 269 -10.47 -4.43 0.08
C THR A 269 -9.70 -4.94 -1.14
N SER A 270 -8.87 -5.97 -1.00
CA SER A 270 -8.14 -6.54 -2.12
C SER A 270 -8.12 -8.06 -2.07
N ARG A 271 -8.09 -8.69 -3.24
CA ARG A 271 -7.96 -10.14 -3.37
C ARG A 271 -6.59 -10.63 -2.88
N GLN A 272 -5.54 -9.83 -3.11
CA GLN A 272 -4.18 -10.15 -2.71
C GLN A 272 -3.54 -8.99 -1.96
N TRP A 273 -2.70 -9.33 -0.99
CA TRP A 273 -1.87 -8.39 -0.24
C TRP A 273 -0.46 -8.95 -0.16
N TRP A 274 0.51 -8.14 -0.57
CA TRP A 274 1.92 -8.47 -0.57
C TRP A 274 2.67 -7.68 0.49
N PHE A 275 3.57 -8.35 1.20
CA PHE A 275 4.51 -7.73 2.14
C PHE A 275 5.90 -8.28 1.83
N ALA A 276 6.85 -7.39 1.57
CA ALA A 276 8.23 -7.77 1.33
C ALA A 276 9.03 -7.96 2.63
N GLY A 277 8.64 -7.27 3.70
CA GLY A 277 9.41 -7.12 4.93
C GLY A 277 9.19 -8.19 5.99
N GLY A 278 8.79 -9.42 5.63
CA GLY A 278 8.68 -10.53 6.58
C GLY A 278 10.02 -10.89 7.22
N GLN A 279 10.03 -11.17 8.53
CA GLN A 279 11.23 -11.52 9.26
C GLN A 279 10.93 -12.44 10.43
N LYS A 280 11.67 -13.55 10.53
CA LYS A 280 11.71 -14.42 11.70
C LYS A 280 13.09 -14.45 12.31
N ASN A 281 13.20 -14.09 13.58
CA ASN A 281 14.35 -14.26 14.44
C ASN A 281 13.90 -14.20 15.91
N LEU A 282 14.83 -14.35 16.86
CA LEU A 282 14.51 -14.37 18.29
C LEU A 282 14.04 -13.00 18.84
N ASP A 283 14.37 -11.92 18.15
CA ASP A 283 14.11 -10.55 18.59
C ASP A 283 12.95 -9.88 17.86
N THR A 284 12.30 -10.61 16.94
CA THR A 284 11.18 -10.09 16.14
C THR A 284 9.93 -10.92 16.37
N ASN A 285 8.83 -10.24 16.75
CA ASN A 285 7.49 -10.79 16.67
C ASN A 285 6.78 -10.15 15.48
N GLU A 286 6.22 -10.98 14.62
CA GLU A 286 5.46 -10.56 13.44
C GLU A 286 4.04 -11.10 13.51
N GLU A 287 3.10 -10.22 13.26
CA GLU A 287 1.68 -10.53 13.21
C GLU A 287 1.13 -10.09 11.84
N ILE A 288 0.41 -10.98 11.17
CA ILE A 288 -0.40 -10.66 10.00
C ILE A 288 -1.84 -10.54 10.46
N VAL A 289 -2.35 -9.33 10.38
CA VAL A 289 -3.70 -8.99 10.82
C VAL A 289 -4.62 -8.92 9.62
N VAL A 290 -5.61 -9.81 9.57
CA VAL A 290 -6.56 -9.93 8.46
C VAL A 290 -7.94 -9.52 8.92
N PHE A 291 -8.49 -8.50 8.31
CA PHE A 291 -9.83 -7.99 8.56
C PHE A 291 -10.78 -8.35 7.43
N ASN A 292 -11.86 -9.03 7.76
CA ASN A 292 -12.97 -9.30 6.87
C ASN A 292 -14.13 -8.33 7.17
N PRO A 293 -14.30 -7.25 6.38
CA PRO A 293 -15.39 -6.29 6.61
C PRO A 293 -16.74 -6.77 6.08
N THR A 294 -16.80 -7.94 5.41
CA THR A 294 -18.02 -8.44 4.76
C THR A 294 -18.92 -9.19 5.73
N ASP A 295 -20.12 -9.52 5.29
CA ASP A 295 -21.13 -10.31 6.02
C ASP A 295 -21.02 -11.83 5.78
N GLN A 296 -19.98 -12.28 5.06
CA GLN A 296 -19.70 -13.67 4.78
C GLN A 296 -18.31 -14.07 5.24
N ASP A 297 -18.14 -15.31 5.66
CA ASP A 297 -16.82 -15.86 5.97
C ASP A 297 -15.94 -15.85 4.72
N LYS A 298 -14.67 -15.50 4.88
CA LYS A 298 -13.68 -15.49 3.80
C LYS A 298 -12.57 -16.49 4.12
N ALA A 299 -12.27 -17.35 3.16
CA ALA A 299 -11.06 -18.16 3.21
C ALA A 299 -9.90 -17.38 2.61
N VAL A 300 -8.76 -17.38 3.28
CA VAL A 300 -7.53 -16.77 2.80
C VAL A 300 -6.38 -17.77 2.84
N SER A 301 -5.53 -17.72 1.85
CA SER A 301 -4.28 -18.46 1.74
C SER A 301 -3.13 -17.52 2.11
N VAL A 302 -2.25 -17.92 3.01
CA VAL A 302 -1.04 -17.18 3.40
C VAL A 302 0.18 -17.97 2.95
N ALA A 303 0.90 -17.44 1.96
CA ALA A 303 2.13 -18.02 1.44
C ALA A 303 3.34 -17.23 1.94
N PHE A 304 4.41 -17.96 2.30
CA PHE A 304 5.69 -17.38 2.73
C PHE A 304 6.74 -17.66 1.64
N LEU A 305 7.31 -16.60 1.09
CA LEU A 305 8.19 -16.63 -0.08
C LEU A 305 9.64 -16.49 0.38
N THR A 306 10.44 -17.51 0.23
CA THR A 306 11.85 -17.55 0.69
C THR A 306 12.86 -17.58 -0.46
N GLY A 307 12.39 -17.84 -1.69
CA GLY A 307 13.24 -17.96 -2.87
C GLY A 307 13.97 -19.29 -2.98
N ASP A 308 13.78 -20.19 -2.04
CA ASP A 308 14.25 -21.55 -2.16
C ASP A 308 13.23 -22.35 -2.99
N THR A 309 13.69 -22.87 -4.15
CA THR A 309 12.81 -23.58 -5.10
C THR A 309 12.16 -24.81 -4.47
N ASP A 310 12.82 -25.44 -3.51
CA ASP A 310 12.27 -26.59 -2.80
C ASP A 310 11.24 -26.18 -1.73
N GLU A 311 11.24 -24.92 -1.27
CA GLU A 311 10.30 -24.37 -0.29
C GLU A 311 9.12 -23.60 -0.90
N ILE A 312 9.19 -23.20 -2.18
CA ILE A 312 8.09 -22.52 -2.89
C ILE A 312 6.81 -23.38 -2.90
N PHE A 313 6.94 -24.69 -2.79
CA PHE A 313 5.85 -25.65 -2.81
C PHE A 313 5.34 -26.08 -1.42
N ARG A 314 5.76 -25.41 -0.35
CA ARG A 314 5.08 -25.63 0.95
C ARG A 314 3.63 -25.19 0.81
N GLU A 315 2.73 -26.05 1.21
CA GLU A 315 1.30 -25.74 1.17
C GLU A 315 1.06 -24.41 1.91
N PRO A 316 0.40 -23.43 1.26
CA PRO A 316 0.05 -22.20 1.94
C PRO A 316 -0.84 -22.49 3.14
N LEU A 317 -0.67 -21.73 4.21
CA LEU A 317 -1.56 -21.79 5.35
C LEU A 317 -2.94 -21.26 4.98
N VAL A 318 -3.98 -22.06 5.11
CA VAL A 318 -5.36 -21.64 4.86
C VAL A 318 -6.03 -21.25 6.18
N LEU A 319 -6.61 -20.05 6.20
CA LEU A 319 -7.35 -19.52 7.35
C LEU A 319 -8.76 -19.14 6.91
N THR A 320 -9.74 -19.40 7.78
CA THR A 320 -11.09 -18.85 7.64
C THR A 320 -11.21 -17.60 8.50
N ILE A 321 -11.55 -16.49 7.89
CA ILE A 321 -11.80 -15.21 8.56
C ILE A 321 -13.32 -15.03 8.67
N PRO A 322 -13.92 -15.17 9.84
CA PRO A 322 -15.38 -15.07 9.96
C PRO A 322 -15.92 -13.70 9.54
N ALA A 323 -17.18 -13.67 9.14
CA ALA A 323 -17.88 -12.46 8.72
C ALA A 323 -17.79 -11.35 9.77
N GLY A 324 -17.38 -10.15 9.34
CA GLY A 324 -17.25 -8.98 10.22
C GLY A 324 -16.25 -9.16 11.36
N ARG A 325 -15.17 -9.97 11.16
CA ARG A 325 -14.16 -10.26 12.19
C ARG A 325 -12.75 -9.87 11.73
N VAL A 326 -11.89 -9.74 12.71
CA VAL A 326 -10.44 -9.61 12.53
C VAL A 326 -9.76 -10.85 13.11
N THR A 327 -8.74 -11.33 12.41
CA THR A 327 -7.95 -12.51 12.81
C THR A 327 -6.48 -12.15 12.74
N THR A 328 -5.73 -12.50 13.78
CA THR A 328 -4.28 -12.29 13.84
C THR A 328 -3.56 -13.62 13.69
N LEU A 329 -2.62 -13.69 12.76
CA LEU A 329 -1.69 -14.79 12.57
C LEU A 329 -0.31 -14.39 13.07
N GLU A 330 0.14 -14.99 14.15
CA GLU A 330 1.50 -14.80 14.69
C GLU A 330 2.46 -15.71 13.94
N THR A 331 3.32 -15.13 13.09
CA THR A 331 4.23 -15.88 12.21
C THR A 331 5.39 -16.50 12.96
N SER A 332 5.82 -15.88 14.08
CA SER A 332 6.87 -16.42 14.96
C SER A 332 6.56 -17.81 15.51
N SER A 333 5.27 -18.11 15.72
CA SER A 333 4.79 -19.40 16.23
C SER A 333 4.79 -20.51 15.17
N LEU A 334 4.93 -20.19 13.88
CA LEU A 334 4.84 -21.16 12.79
C LEU A 334 6.16 -21.92 12.60
N PRO A 335 6.21 -23.24 12.86
CA PRO A 335 7.42 -24.03 12.71
C PRO A 335 7.89 -24.15 11.24
N ALA A 336 6.97 -23.97 10.30
CA ALA A 336 7.26 -24.05 8.87
C ALA A 336 8.11 -22.89 8.34
N ILE A 337 8.17 -21.77 9.05
CA ILE A 337 8.97 -20.61 8.65
C ILE A 337 10.37 -20.73 9.26
N THR A 338 11.40 -20.72 8.42
CA THR A 338 12.79 -20.69 8.85
C THR A 338 13.22 -19.29 9.30
N ASN A 339 14.27 -19.21 10.13
CA ASN A 339 14.83 -17.91 10.50
C ASN A 339 15.40 -17.19 9.26
N GLY A 340 15.15 -15.90 9.17
CA GLY A 340 15.61 -15.06 8.07
C GLY A 340 14.52 -14.12 7.54
N ARG A 341 14.74 -13.62 6.33
CA ARG A 341 13.81 -12.79 5.57
C ARG A 341 12.92 -13.64 4.68
N TYR A 342 11.69 -13.22 4.51
CA TYR A 342 10.71 -13.81 3.59
C TYR A 342 9.71 -12.76 3.12
N GLY A 343 9.13 -13.00 1.96
CA GLY A 343 7.94 -12.28 1.51
C GLY A 343 6.67 -12.96 2.02
N ILE A 344 5.58 -12.22 2.08
CA ILE A 344 4.28 -12.74 2.46
C ILE A 344 3.28 -12.38 1.36
N LEU A 345 2.51 -13.37 0.93
CA LEU A 345 1.37 -13.19 0.04
C LEU A 345 0.12 -13.74 0.73
N VAL A 346 -0.82 -12.86 1.02
CA VAL A 346 -2.17 -13.23 1.48
C VAL A 346 -3.13 -13.15 0.30
N THR A 347 -3.80 -14.26 -0.04
CA THR A 347 -4.73 -14.33 -1.17
C THR A 347 -6.11 -14.81 -0.68
N SER A 348 -7.17 -14.06 -0.97
CA SER A 348 -8.54 -14.51 -0.74
C SER A 348 -8.87 -15.65 -1.71
N ILE A 349 -9.33 -16.77 -1.14
CA ILE A 349 -9.80 -17.93 -1.89
C ILE A 349 -11.27 -17.70 -2.22
N THR A 350 -11.63 -17.77 -3.48
CA THR A 350 -13.02 -17.73 -3.94
C THR A 350 -13.36 -19.07 -4.57
N ASP A 351 -14.48 -19.67 -4.15
CA ASP A 351 -14.96 -20.95 -4.72
C ASP A 351 -15.48 -20.79 -6.15
N ASP A 352 -15.83 -19.58 -6.54
CA ASP A 352 -16.27 -19.28 -7.89
C ASP A 352 -15.06 -18.93 -8.77
N PHE A 353 -14.96 -19.62 -9.90
CA PHE A 353 -14.28 -19.11 -11.08
C PHE A 353 -15.04 -17.83 -11.50
N VAL A 354 -14.76 -16.73 -10.81
CA VAL A 354 -15.23 -15.41 -11.23
C VAL A 354 -14.51 -15.12 -12.55
N THR A 355 -15.13 -15.57 -13.65
CA THR A 355 -14.64 -15.38 -15.02
C THR A 355 -14.82 -13.94 -15.49
N SER A 356 -15.45 -13.08 -14.69
CA SER A 356 -15.54 -11.64 -14.93
C SER A 356 -14.80 -10.91 -13.81
N VAL A 357 -13.64 -10.40 -14.12
CA VAL A 357 -12.82 -9.51 -13.27
C VAL A 357 -13.50 -8.16 -12.98
N ASP A 358 -14.71 -7.98 -13.51
CA ASP A 358 -15.48 -6.73 -13.54
C ASP A 358 -16.46 -6.57 -12.37
N ASP A 359 -16.48 -7.49 -11.40
CA ASP A 359 -17.40 -7.34 -10.28
C ASP A 359 -16.77 -6.49 -9.17
N SER A 360 -16.84 -5.17 -9.35
CA SER A 360 -16.53 -4.16 -8.31
C SER A 360 -17.41 -4.30 -7.06
N SER A 361 -18.40 -5.20 -7.07
CA SER A 361 -19.26 -5.53 -5.93
C SER A 361 -18.63 -6.58 -5.01
N VAL A 362 -17.62 -7.32 -5.43
CA VAL A 362 -16.97 -8.34 -4.60
C VAL A 362 -16.01 -7.67 -3.61
N GLU A 363 -16.39 -7.66 -2.34
CA GLU A 363 -15.50 -7.25 -1.27
C GLU A 363 -14.65 -8.45 -0.79
N PHE A 364 -13.35 -8.20 -0.58
CA PHE A 364 -12.36 -9.15 -0.08
C PHE A 364 -11.96 -8.79 1.36
N VAL A 365 -10.74 -9.07 1.73
CA VAL A 365 -10.16 -8.74 3.03
C VAL A 365 -9.24 -7.51 2.95
N VAL A 366 -8.92 -6.95 4.12
CA VAL A 366 -7.84 -5.97 4.31
C VAL A 366 -6.78 -6.60 5.20
N VAL A 367 -5.51 -6.38 4.88
CA VAL A 367 -4.40 -6.99 5.62
C VAL A 367 -3.36 -5.94 5.98
N GLU A 368 -2.90 -5.97 7.23
CA GLU A 368 -1.76 -5.18 7.70
C GLU A 368 -0.74 -6.11 8.38
N GLN A 369 0.53 -5.77 8.27
CA GLN A 369 1.63 -6.44 8.94
C GLN A 369 2.07 -5.61 10.14
N VAL A 370 2.18 -6.25 11.29
CA VAL A 370 2.71 -5.66 12.52
C VAL A 370 4.05 -6.32 12.83
N LEU A 371 5.09 -5.53 12.92
CA LEU A 371 6.43 -5.97 13.30
C LEU A 371 6.84 -5.34 14.62
N THR A 372 7.06 -6.16 15.63
CA THR A 372 7.60 -5.73 16.92
C THR A 372 9.01 -6.29 17.09
N ARG A 373 9.99 -5.42 17.22
CA ARG A 373 11.40 -5.80 17.41
C ARG A 373 11.89 -5.44 18.78
N LYS A 374 12.59 -6.39 19.39
CA LYS A 374 13.24 -6.23 20.70
C LYS A 374 14.75 -6.31 20.48
N VAL A 375 15.48 -5.31 20.96
CA VAL A 375 16.92 -5.36 21.03
C VAL A 375 17.32 -4.87 22.41
N GLU A 376 17.99 -5.72 23.17
CA GLU A 376 18.35 -5.48 24.59
C GLU A 376 17.11 -5.10 25.42
N LYS A 377 17.04 -3.82 25.86
CA LYS A 377 15.96 -3.29 26.70
C LYS A 377 14.93 -2.47 25.94
N SER A 378 15.12 -2.30 24.63
CA SER A 378 14.25 -1.47 23.79
C SER A 378 13.33 -2.31 22.93
N THR A 379 12.12 -1.83 22.70
CA THR A 379 11.13 -2.45 21.83
C THR A 379 10.58 -1.40 20.86
N GLY A 380 10.46 -1.73 19.60
CA GLY A 380 9.86 -0.87 18.59
C GLY A 380 8.82 -1.63 17.77
N THR A 381 7.63 -1.06 17.64
CA THR A 381 6.54 -1.61 16.80
C THR A 381 6.30 -0.73 15.59
N THR A 382 6.12 -1.36 14.44
CA THR A 382 5.69 -0.71 13.20
C THR A 382 4.52 -1.47 12.60
N VAL A 383 3.59 -0.73 12.02
CA VAL A 383 2.47 -1.28 11.25
C VAL A 383 2.62 -0.89 9.81
N THR A 384 2.51 -1.87 8.92
CA THR A 384 2.73 -1.69 7.49
C THR A 384 1.46 -2.02 6.74
N PHE A 385 1.03 -1.09 5.91
CA PHE A 385 0.03 -1.31 4.89
C PHE A 385 0.59 -2.20 3.77
N GLY A 386 -0.14 -3.22 3.35
CA GLY A 386 0.29 -4.14 2.30
C GLY A 386 0.17 -3.56 0.89
N THR A 387 0.91 -4.14 -0.04
CA THR A 387 0.76 -3.85 -1.48
C THR A 387 -0.38 -4.69 -2.06
N PRO A 388 -1.50 -4.08 -2.50
CA PRO A 388 -2.67 -4.83 -2.99
C PRO A 388 -2.47 -5.39 -4.41
N SER A 389 -3.41 -6.23 -4.85
CA SER A 389 -3.48 -6.76 -6.23
C SER A 389 -3.33 -5.63 -7.26
N GLY A 390 -2.63 -5.92 -8.36
CA GLY A 390 -2.42 -4.97 -9.45
C GLY A 390 -1.47 -3.81 -9.14
N SER A 391 -0.82 -3.82 -7.96
CA SER A 391 0.17 -2.83 -7.57
C SER A 391 1.63 -3.30 -7.61
N PRO A 392 1.98 -4.62 -7.65
CA PRO A 392 3.33 -5.00 -8.00
C PRO A 392 3.76 -4.33 -9.31
N SER A 393 4.98 -3.83 -9.37
CA SER A 393 5.45 -2.99 -10.48
C SER A 393 6.91 -3.28 -10.80
N ARG A 394 7.33 -2.91 -12.00
CA ARG A 394 8.74 -3.00 -12.44
C ARG A 394 9.59 -1.84 -11.95
N VAL A 395 8.97 -0.74 -11.57
CA VAL A 395 9.69 0.47 -11.14
C VAL A 395 9.07 1.00 -9.85
N TRP A 396 9.93 1.23 -8.86
CA TRP A 396 9.56 1.73 -7.55
C TRP A 396 10.43 2.90 -7.14
N THR A 397 9.87 3.85 -6.42
CA THR A 397 10.63 4.95 -5.82
C THR A 397 10.43 5.04 -4.31
N ILE A 398 11.48 5.46 -3.63
CA ILE A 398 11.52 5.75 -2.20
C ILE A 398 11.89 7.23 -2.05
N PRO A 399 10.91 8.14 -1.90
CA PRO A 399 11.11 9.58 -1.97
C PRO A 399 12.13 10.14 -0.97
N SER A 400 12.06 9.73 0.29
CA SER A 400 12.97 10.20 1.33
C SER A 400 14.19 9.29 1.55
N GLY A 401 14.34 8.26 0.74
CA GLY A 401 15.36 7.24 0.97
C GLY A 401 15.07 6.43 2.25
N VAL A 402 16.10 6.05 2.98
CA VAL A 402 15.98 5.37 4.28
C VAL A 402 16.21 6.34 5.45
N THR A 403 17.40 6.64 5.83
CA THR A 403 17.78 7.73 6.77
C THR A 403 19.26 8.02 6.69
N ALA A 404 19.72 9.09 7.36
CA ALA A 404 21.15 9.40 7.49
C ALA A 404 21.95 8.33 8.28
N ILE A 405 21.28 7.52 9.08
CA ILE A 405 21.90 6.44 9.87
C ILE A 405 21.78 5.08 9.19
N GLY A 406 21.17 5.04 8.00
CA GLY A 406 20.99 3.83 7.20
C GLY A 406 19.63 3.18 7.38
N GLY A 407 19.41 2.10 6.66
CA GLY A 407 18.21 1.30 6.65
C GLY A 407 18.30 0.24 5.56
N SER A 408 17.22 -0.48 5.33
CA SER A 408 17.17 -1.54 4.33
C SER A 408 16.02 -1.33 3.36
N LEU A 409 16.23 -1.76 2.12
CA LEU A 409 15.16 -2.09 1.19
C LEU A 409 14.96 -3.59 1.20
N ILE A 410 13.73 -4.02 1.27
CA ILE A 410 13.35 -5.42 1.16
C ILE A 410 12.55 -5.54 -0.13
N ILE A 411 13.01 -6.42 -1.02
CA ILE A 411 12.46 -6.58 -2.36
C ILE A 411 12.03 -8.02 -2.55
N VAL A 412 10.78 -8.22 -2.95
CA VAL A 412 10.24 -9.54 -3.31
C VAL A 412 9.97 -9.58 -4.79
N ASN A 413 10.43 -10.64 -5.43
CA ASN A 413 10.02 -10.96 -6.80
C ASN A 413 8.59 -11.53 -6.77
N ALA A 414 7.64 -10.77 -7.32
CA ALA A 414 6.22 -11.13 -7.33
C ALA A 414 5.84 -12.09 -8.47
N THR A 415 6.83 -12.64 -9.20
CA THR A 415 6.60 -13.48 -10.37
C THR A 415 7.25 -14.85 -10.25
N SER A 416 6.86 -15.77 -11.15
CA SER A 416 7.47 -17.09 -11.28
C SER A 416 8.75 -17.11 -12.15
N LEU A 417 9.21 -15.95 -12.62
CA LEU A 417 10.43 -15.80 -13.41
C LEU A 417 11.50 -15.11 -12.57
N ALA A 418 12.77 -15.43 -12.81
CA ALA A 418 13.87 -14.67 -12.23
C ALA A 418 13.85 -13.23 -12.76
N SER A 419 14.24 -12.27 -11.92
CA SER A 419 14.28 -10.86 -12.25
C SER A 419 15.68 -10.29 -12.15
N THR A 420 16.00 -9.34 -13.02
CA THR A 420 17.21 -8.53 -12.96
C THR A 420 16.86 -7.17 -12.40
N LEU A 421 17.49 -6.81 -11.30
CA LEU A 421 17.27 -5.55 -10.59
C LEU A 421 18.41 -4.57 -10.80
N LYS A 422 18.06 -3.28 -10.80
CA LYS A 422 19.00 -2.17 -10.67
C LYS A 422 18.51 -1.23 -9.58
N ILE A 423 19.39 -0.84 -8.67
CA ILE A 423 19.06 0.07 -7.57
C ILE A 423 19.95 1.30 -7.68
N SER A 424 19.32 2.46 -7.76
CA SER A 424 19.97 3.75 -7.99
C SER A 424 19.56 4.77 -6.94
N THR A 425 20.45 5.71 -6.64
CA THR A 425 20.07 6.98 -6.00
C THR A 425 19.79 8.02 -7.06
N VAL A 426 18.82 8.90 -6.78
CA VAL A 426 18.47 10.01 -7.66
C VAL A 426 18.96 11.31 -7.02
N GLY A 427 19.79 12.04 -7.76
CA GLY A 427 20.37 13.31 -7.32
C GLY A 427 20.60 14.23 -8.54
N PRO A 428 21.20 15.41 -8.35
CA PRO A 428 21.36 16.41 -9.42
C PRO A 428 22.09 15.91 -10.69
N ALA A 429 22.84 14.81 -10.59
CA ALA A 429 23.47 14.13 -11.72
C ALA A 429 22.55 13.09 -12.39
N GLY A 430 21.27 13.03 -12.02
CA GLY A 430 20.32 12.00 -12.44
C GLY A 430 20.39 10.74 -11.57
N ALA A 431 19.97 9.61 -12.13
CA ALA A 431 19.98 8.32 -11.43
C ALA A 431 21.38 7.69 -11.53
N VAL A 432 21.99 7.44 -10.36
CA VAL A 432 23.31 6.82 -10.24
C VAL A 432 23.15 5.51 -9.47
N ALA A 433 23.58 4.39 -10.08
CA ALA A 433 23.50 3.09 -9.44
C ALA A 433 24.29 3.06 -8.12
N ILE A 434 23.74 2.39 -7.11
CA ILE A 434 24.46 2.13 -5.86
C ILE A 434 25.49 1.03 -6.14
N GLU A 435 26.72 1.24 -5.70
CA GLU A 435 27.84 0.29 -5.88
C GLU A 435 27.44 -1.12 -5.42
N GLY A 436 27.62 -2.11 -6.29
CA GLY A 436 27.25 -3.50 -6.08
C GLY A 436 25.77 -3.83 -6.39
N PHE A 437 24.97 -2.83 -6.79
CA PHE A 437 23.54 -3.01 -7.14
C PHE A 437 23.20 -2.50 -8.55
N GLU A 438 24.20 -2.44 -9.43
CA GLU A 438 24.05 -2.07 -10.84
C GLU A 438 23.27 -3.13 -11.62
N THR A 439 23.44 -4.40 -11.23
CA THR A 439 22.76 -5.54 -11.83
C THR A 439 22.71 -6.68 -10.81
N VAL A 440 21.54 -6.94 -10.26
CA VAL A 440 21.33 -7.99 -9.24
C VAL A 440 20.32 -9.00 -9.76
N GLN A 441 20.65 -10.29 -9.68
CA GLN A 441 19.72 -11.36 -10.02
C GLN A 441 18.88 -11.72 -8.79
N LEU A 442 17.56 -11.74 -8.95
CA LEU A 442 16.61 -12.15 -7.94
C LEU A 442 15.78 -13.31 -8.47
N GLY A 443 15.89 -14.47 -7.86
CA GLY A 443 15.16 -15.68 -8.25
C GLY A 443 13.64 -15.49 -8.19
N SER A 444 12.90 -16.44 -8.73
CA SER A 444 11.45 -16.53 -8.61
C SER A 444 11.01 -16.54 -7.15
N ALA A 445 10.00 -15.75 -6.79
CA ALA A 445 9.46 -15.65 -5.43
C ALA A 445 10.54 -15.44 -4.33
N ALA A 446 11.72 -14.97 -4.71
CA ALA A 446 12.83 -14.72 -3.81
C ALA A 446 12.72 -13.36 -3.13
N VAL A 447 13.41 -13.22 -2.00
CA VAL A 447 13.54 -12.00 -1.22
C VAL A 447 14.98 -11.53 -1.21
N LEU A 448 15.17 -10.23 -1.39
CA LEU A 448 16.48 -9.57 -1.29
C LEU A 448 16.40 -8.47 -0.23
N GLU A 449 17.32 -8.49 0.72
CA GLU A 449 17.58 -7.36 1.61
C GLU A 449 18.78 -6.57 1.10
N VAL A 450 18.56 -5.27 0.82
CA VAL A 450 19.60 -4.33 0.42
C VAL A 450 19.83 -3.35 1.55
N LYS A 451 20.99 -3.41 2.18
CA LYS A 451 21.42 -2.42 3.18
C LYS A 451 21.88 -1.17 2.45
N VAL A 452 21.13 -0.10 2.60
CA VAL A 452 21.46 1.19 1.98
C VAL A 452 22.51 1.91 2.83
N PRO A 453 23.67 2.27 2.26
CA PRO A 453 24.69 2.97 3.02
C PRO A 453 24.22 4.37 3.46
N PRO A 454 24.69 4.90 4.61
CA PRO A 454 24.29 6.21 5.10
C PRO A 454 24.51 7.36 4.11
N THR A 455 25.54 7.28 3.26
CA THR A 455 25.85 8.27 2.21
C THR A 455 24.74 8.37 1.15
N ALA A 456 24.04 7.27 0.90
CA ALA A 456 22.91 7.20 -0.04
C ALA A 456 21.55 7.31 0.67
N GLY A 457 21.52 7.15 2.00
CA GLY A 457 20.29 6.98 2.78
C GLY A 457 19.37 8.20 2.82
N LEU A 458 19.89 9.40 2.53
CA LEU A 458 19.10 10.64 2.45
C LEU A 458 18.66 10.99 1.03
N LEU A 459 19.10 10.26 0.02
CA LEU A 459 18.71 10.50 -1.36
C LEU A 459 17.43 9.72 -1.70
N GLN A 460 16.71 10.18 -2.70
CA GLN A 460 15.66 9.39 -3.32
C GLN A 460 16.29 8.11 -3.90
N ILE A 461 15.60 6.98 -3.73
CA ILE A 461 16.05 5.70 -4.28
C ILE A 461 15.06 5.26 -5.35
N LEU A 462 15.60 4.75 -6.45
CA LEU A 462 14.89 4.15 -7.56
C LEU A 462 15.27 2.67 -7.63
N VAL A 463 14.26 1.80 -7.71
CA VAL A 463 14.43 0.35 -7.93
C VAL A 463 13.76 0.01 -9.25
N GLU A 464 14.54 -0.53 -10.19
CA GLU A 464 14.09 -0.93 -11.52
C GLU A 464 14.23 -2.45 -11.67
N SER A 465 13.30 -3.10 -12.33
CA SER A 465 13.28 -4.55 -12.57
C SER A 465 12.73 -4.87 -13.95
N ASP A 466 13.14 -5.98 -14.52
CA ASP A 466 12.59 -6.51 -15.77
C ASP A 466 11.27 -7.27 -15.58
N ASN A 467 10.94 -7.68 -14.32
CA ASN A 467 9.67 -8.27 -13.95
C ASN A 467 9.03 -7.52 -12.77
N GLU A 468 7.78 -7.85 -12.44
CA GLU A 468 7.07 -7.23 -11.31
C GLU A 468 7.66 -7.63 -9.97
N ILE A 469 7.92 -6.64 -9.15
CA ILE A 469 8.44 -6.77 -7.78
C ILE A 469 7.56 -6.00 -6.81
N VAL A 470 7.74 -6.28 -5.53
CA VAL A 470 7.22 -5.48 -4.41
C VAL A 470 8.40 -4.97 -3.60
N VAL A 471 8.40 -3.67 -3.30
CA VAL A 471 9.46 -3.02 -2.54
C VAL A 471 8.89 -2.44 -1.26
N GLN A 472 9.53 -2.77 -0.14
CA GLN A 472 9.26 -2.25 1.18
C GLN A 472 10.56 -1.71 1.76
N ARG A 473 10.52 -0.58 2.43
CA ARG A 473 11.70 -0.08 3.12
C ARG A 473 11.55 -0.22 4.62
N GLU A 474 12.68 -0.38 5.29
CA GLU A 474 12.81 -0.30 6.72
C GLU A 474 13.76 0.83 7.05
N ILE A 475 13.31 1.76 7.89
CA ILE A 475 14.08 2.90 8.34
C ILE A 475 14.43 2.75 9.81
N THR A 476 15.68 3.05 10.16
CA THR A 476 16.14 3.09 11.56
C THR A 476 15.40 4.18 12.31
N ARG A 477 14.86 3.86 13.46
CA ARG A 477 14.20 4.84 14.32
C ARG A 477 15.21 5.73 15.01
N GLY A 478 14.85 7.01 15.20
CA GLY A 478 15.67 7.98 15.92
C GLY A 478 15.63 7.81 17.45
N HIS A 479 16.37 8.66 18.17
CA HIS A 479 16.35 8.80 19.63
C HIS A 479 16.61 7.52 20.43
N ASP A 480 17.60 6.73 20.03
CA ASP A 480 18.01 5.48 20.70
C ASP A 480 16.91 4.39 20.77
N LEU A 481 15.79 4.58 20.09
CA LEU A 481 14.78 3.56 19.97
C LEU A 481 15.21 2.46 19.03
N VAL A 482 15.02 1.25 19.44
CA VAL A 482 15.29 0.07 18.66
C VAL A 482 14.07 -0.30 17.81
N GLY A 483 14.31 -0.87 16.66
CA GLY A 483 13.30 -1.24 15.69
C GLY A 483 13.32 -0.33 14.48
N PHE A 484 12.50 -0.65 13.51
CA PHE A 484 12.44 0.05 12.25
C PHE A 484 11.01 0.49 11.98
N SER A 485 10.85 1.65 11.34
CA SER A 485 9.62 1.98 10.67
C SER A 485 9.60 1.25 9.34
N SER A 486 8.50 0.58 9.03
CA SER A 486 8.35 -0.16 7.79
C SER A 486 7.24 0.43 6.95
N VAL A 487 7.51 0.66 5.66
CA VAL A 487 6.55 1.25 4.74
C VAL A 487 6.83 0.79 3.31
N PRO A 488 5.80 0.53 2.47
CA PRO A 488 6.00 0.24 1.07
C PRO A 488 6.68 1.40 0.33
N GLY A 489 7.40 1.10 -0.74
CA GLY A 489 7.76 2.10 -1.74
C GLY A 489 6.53 2.58 -2.51
N LEU A 490 6.74 3.50 -3.43
CA LEU A 490 5.72 3.99 -4.37
C LEU A 490 5.99 3.40 -5.75
N PRO A 491 5.07 2.57 -6.32
CA PRO A 491 5.21 2.06 -7.67
C PRO A 491 4.98 3.17 -8.69
N TYR A 492 5.66 3.10 -9.83
CA TYR A 492 5.29 3.89 -11.00
C TYR A 492 4.17 3.19 -11.75
N ARG A 493 3.16 3.94 -12.14
CA ARG A 493 2.19 3.46 -13.12
C ARG A 493 2.86 3.43 -14.49
N SER A 494 2.93 2.27 -15.12
CA SER A 494 3.31 2.14 -16.52
C SER A 494 2.27 2.88 -17.37
N ALA A 495 2.56 4.12 -17.78
CA ALA A 495 1.97 4.60 -19.01
C ALA A 495 2.45 3.62 -20.08
N GLY A 496 1.53 2.98 -20.82
CA GLY A 496 1.86 2.02 -21.85
C GLY A 496 3.01 2.55 -22.71
N ILE A 497 4.20 1.98 -22.57
CA ILE A 497 5.31 2.24 -23.45
C ILE A 497 4.94 1.49 -24.73
N THR A 498 4.29 2.17 -25.65
CA THR A 498 4.27 1.76 -27.04
C THR A 498 5.71 1.77 -27.51
N ASN A 499 6.33 0.59 -27.58
CA ASN A 499 7.57 0.37 -28.29
C ASN A 499 7.34 0.73 -29.76
N THR A 500 7.48 1.99 -30.13
CA THR A 500 7.81 2.37 -31.49
C THR A 500 9.26 2.03 -31.72
N GLN A 501 9.57 0.77 -31.92
CA GLN A 501 10.79 0.41 -32.66
C GLN A 501 10.57 0.92 -34.09
N GLY A 502 11.15 2.07 -34.37
CA GLY A 502 11.29 2.58 -35.71
C GLY A 502 12.05 1.59 -36.58
N GLY A 503 11.32 0.98 -37.51
CA GLY A 503 11.97 0.27 -38.61
C GLY A 503 12.81 1.23 -39.44
N LYS A 504 14.02 0.82 -39.69
CA LYS A 504 14.78 1.08 -40.91
C LYS A 504 15.17 -0.25 -41.53
#